data_e80047c6b68694d818491d9741981cda
#
_entry.id   e80047c6b68694d818491d9741981cda
#
_cell.length_a   1.000
_cell.length_b   1.000
_cell.length_c   1.000
_cell.angle_alpha   90.00
_cell.angle_beta   90.00
_cell.angle_gamma   90.00
#
_symmetry.space_group_name_H-M   'P 1'
#
loop_
_entity.id
_entity.type
_entity.pdbx_description
1 polymer ?
#
loop_
_entity_poly.entity_id
_entity_poly.type
_entity_poly.pdbx_seq_one_letter_code
_entity_poly.pdbx_strand_id
1 'polypeptide(L)'
;MKSNLKASIFVFKDALQVGLDEHNKYRKIHNSPELTLSSQLSSDAQSTAERIASQGKLVHTEDAELNGQGENLGKFCATDETPEEVISKVTERW
;
A
#
# COMPACT_ATOMS: atom_id res chain seq x y z
N MET A 1 -20.61 3.10 -15.24
CA MET A 1 -20.27 3.36 -13.83
C MET A 1 -20.08 2.11 -13.01
N LYS A 2 -20.97 1.13 -13.07
CA LYS A 2 -20.80 -0.14 -12.33
C LYS A 2 -19.56 -0.93 -12.78
N SER A 3 -19.21 -0.87 -14.07
CA SER A 3 -18.03 -1.52 -14.61
C SER A 3 -16.72 -0.86 -14.11
N ASN A 4 -16.75 0.46 -13.91
CA ASN A 4 -15.58 1.20 -13.41
C ASN A 4 -15.29 0.86 -11.94
N LEU A 5 -16.32 0.64 -11.13
CA LEU A 5 -16.17 0.22 -9.75
C LEU A 5 -15.54 -1.17 -9.63
N LYS A 6 -15.97 -2.11 -10.50
CA LYS A 6 -15.38 -3.44 -10.54
C LYS A 6 -13.90 -3.40 -10.93
N ALA A 7 -13.56 -2.61 -11.94
CA ALA A 7 -12.17 -2.44 -12.38
C ALA A 7 -11.31 -1.87 -11.26
N SER A 8 -11.80 -0.88 -10.52
CA SER A 8 -11.09 -0.29 -9.39
C SER A 8 -10.82 -1.30 -8.27
N ILE A 9 -11.80 -2.16 -7.95
CA ILE A 9 -11.65 -3.20 -6.94
C ILE A 9 -10.58 -4.21 -7.34
N PHE A 10 -10.56 -4.64 -8.62
CA PHE A 10 -9.53 -5.54 -9.13
C PHE A 10 -8.14 -4.92 -9.04
N VAL A 11 -8.01 -3.67 -9.41
CA VAL A 11 -6.74 -2.93 -9.35
C VAL A 11 -6.21 -2.91 -7.92
N PHE A 12 -7.05 -2.63 -6.93
CA PHE A 12 -6.63 -2.64 -5.53
C PHE A 12 -6.18 -4.01 -5.05
N LYS A 13 -6.89 -5.07 -5.42
CA LYS A 13 -6.49 -6.44 -5.06
C LYS A 13 -5.14 -6.79 -5.66
N ASP A 14 -4.90 -6.45 -6.92
CA ASP A 14 -3.64 -6.70 -7.59
C ASP A 14 -2.50 -5.92 -6.94
N ALA A 15 -2.73 -4.67 -6.58
CA ALA A 15 -1.73 -3.86 -5.89
C ALA A 15 -1.38 -4.45 -4.51
N LEU A 16 -2.37 -4.93 -3.76
CA LEU A 16 -2.13 -5.59 -2.47
C LEU A 16 -1.27 -6.85 -2.63
N GLN A 17 -1.56 -7.65 -3.65
CA GLN A 17 -0.79 -8.86 -3.90
C GLN A 17 0.64 -8.54 -4.32
N VAL A 18 0.84 -7.56 -5.17
CA VAL A 18 2.17 -7.10 -5.57
C VAL A 18 2.94 -6.58 -4.37
N GLY A 19 2.30 -5.80 -3.50
CA GLY A 19 2.90 -5.30 -2.28
C GLY A 19 3.37 -6.43 -1.37
N LEU A 20 2.54 -7.44 -1.17
CA LEU A 20 2.90 -8.63 -0.39
C LEU A 20 4.08 -9.37 -1.00
N ASP A 21 4.04 -9.62 -2.30
CA ASP A 21 5.09 -10.36 -3.00
C ASP A 21 6.43 -9.62 -2.94
N GLU A 22 6.44 -8.31 -3.11
CA GLU A 22 7.65 -7.49 -3.00
C GLU A 22 8.21 -7.52 -1.59
N HIS A 23 7.37 -7.38 -0.56
CA HIS A 23 7.83 -7.49 0.82
C HIS A 23 8.44 -8.87 1.10
N ASN A 24 7.76 -9.93 0.68
CA ASN A 24 8.24 -11.29 0.93
C ASN A 24 9.51 -11.62 0.15
N LYS A 25 9.70 -11.02 -1.01
CA LYS A 25 10.95 -11.13 -1.75
C LYS A 25 12.14 -10.64 -0.92
N TYR A 26 12.03 -9.45 -0.35
CA TYR A 26 13.10 -8.89 0.49
C TYR A 26 13.23 -9.61 1.82
N ARG A 27 12.11 -10.02 2.41
CA ARG A 27 12.14 -10.78 3.66
C ARG A 27 12.87 -12.11 3.49
N LYS A 28 12.66 -12.79 2.37
CA LYS A 28 13.37 -14.02 2.05
C LYS A 28 14.88 -13.80 1.94
N ILE A 29 15.30 -12.72 1.28
CA ILE A 29 16.72 -12.37 1.15
C ILE A 29 17.36 -12.17 2.53
N HIS A 30 16.63 -11.62 3.47
CA HIS A 30 17.09 -11.33 4.82
C HIS A 30 16.74 -12.41 5.84
N ASN A 31 16.29 -13.58 5.39
CA ASN A 31 15.91 -14.70 6.25
C ASN A 31 14.82 -14.35 7.27
N SER A 32 13.93 -13.45 6.92
CA SER A 32 12.78 -13.10 7.74
C SER A 32 11.55 -13.92 7.33
N PRO A 33 10.66 -14.29 8.26
CA PRO A 33 9.44 -15.03 7.93
C PRO A 33 8.55 -14.28 6.95
N GLU A 34 7.83 -15.02 6.11
CA GLU A 34 6.88 -14.41 5.17
C GLU A 34 5.74 -13.72 5.88
N LEU A 35 5.27 -12.64 5.28
CA LEU A 35 4.05 -11.95 5.70
C LEU A 35 2.85 -12.51 4.96
N THR A 36 1.67 -12.31 5.54
CA THR A 36 0.39 -12.57 4.90
C THR A 36 -0.44 -11.29 4.91
N LEU A 37 -1.39 -11.19 3.99
CA LEU A 37 -2.27 -10.03 3.95
C LEU A 37 -3.24 -10.04 5.13
N SER A 38 -3.51 -8.85 5.66
CA SER A 38 -4.54 -8.63 6.67
C SER A 38 -5.59 -7.71 6.07
N SER A 39 -6.84 -8.16 6.05
CA SER A 39 -7.95 -7.35 5.55
C SER A 39 -8.10 -6.05 6.33
N GLN A 40 -7.94 -6.11 7.65
CA GLN A 40 -8.06 -4.92 8.49
C GLN A 40 -6.93 -3.93 8.22
N LEU A 41 -5.69 -4.38 8.18
CA LEU A 41 -4.55 -3.52 7.90
C LEU A 41 -4.62 -2.94 6.48
N SER A 42 -5.05 -3.72 5.50
CA SER A 42 -5.22 -3.26 4.14
C SER A 42 -6.31 -2.18 4.04
N SER A 43 -7.41 -2.36 4.76
CA SER A 43 -8.49 -1.37 4.83
C SER A 43 -8.01 -0.08 5.48
N ASP A 44 -7.27 -0.18 6.59
CA ASP A 44 -6.71 0.98 7.28
C ASP A 44 -5.71 1.74 6.39
N ALA A 45 -4.87 1.00 5.68
CA ALA A 45 -3.91 1.60 4.74
C ALA A 45 -4.63 2.33 3.60
N GLN A 46 -5.70 1.76 3.09
CA GLN A 46 -6.50 2.39 2.04
C GLN A 46 -7.10 3.71 2.52
N SER A 47 -7.67 3.71 3.72
CA SER A 47 -8.24 4.92 4.32
C SER A 47 -7.18 6.00 4.52
N THR A 48 -6.00 5.62 4.97
CA THR A 48 -4.87 6.53 5.14
C THR A 48 -4.42 7.12 3.79
N ALA A 49 -4.32 6.28 2.76
CA ALA A 49 -3.93 6.73 1.42
C ALA A 49 -4.95 7.73 0.86
N GLU A 50 -6.24 7.49 1.05
CA GLU A 50 -7.30 8.41 0.63
C GLU A 50 -7.21 9.74 1.36
N ARG A 51 -6.94 9.72 2.67
CA ARG A 51 -6.76 10.93 3.47
C ARG A 51 -5.57 11.73 2.97
N ILE A 52 -4.43 11.08 2.75
CA ILE A 52 -3.22 11.72 2.22
C ILE A 52 -3.49 12.35 0.86
N ALA A 53 -4.19 11.63 -0.02
CA ALA A 53 -4.53 12.13 -1.35
C ALA A 53 -5.41 13.39 -1.26
N SER A 54 -6.39 13.41 -0.37
CA SER A 54 -7.30 14.55 -0.21
C SER A 54 -6.63 15.75 0.43
N GLN A 55 -5.67 15.55 1.32
CA GLN A 55 -4.93 16.62 1.98
C GLN A 55 -3.75 17.14 1.15
N GLY A 56 -3.30 16.35 0.17
CA GLY A 56 -2.15 16.71 -0.66
C GLY A 56 -0.82 16.69 0.08
N LYS A 57 -0.75 16.04 1.24
CA LYS A 57 0.46 15.99 2.07
C LYS A 57 0.78 14.56 2.48
N LEU A 58 2.03 14.18 2.33
CA LEU A 58 2.54 12.89 2.78
C LEU A 58 2.99 13.02 4.24
N VAL A 59 2.06 12.82 5.16
CA VAL A 59 2.28 12.99 6.61
C VAL A 59 1.86 11.70 7.32
N HIS A 60 2.69 11.25 8.25
CA HIS A 60 2.38 10.08 9.07
C HIS A 60 1.09 10.27 9.87
N THR A 61 0.37 9.18 10.05
CA THR A 61 -0.78 9.11 10.94
C THR A 61 -0.32 9.34 12.37
N GLU A 62 -1.11 10.05 13.16
CA GLU A 62 -0.78 10.29 14.57
C GLU A 62 -0.76 8.97 15.35
N ASP A 63 0.15 8.85 16.31
CA ASP A 63 0.35 7.63 17.08
C ASP A 63 -0.93 7.13 17.73
N ALA A 64 -1.76 8.03 18.22
CA ALA A 64 -3.03 7.68 18.86
C ALA A 64 -4.00 6.96 17.91
N GLU A 65 -3.93 7.27 16.61
CA GLU A 65 -4.80 6.67 15.60
C GLU A 65 -4.23 5.37 15.03
N LEU A 66 -2.93 5.14 15.18
CA LEU A 66 -2.27 3.93 14.67
C LEU A 66 -2.59 2.68 15.48
N ASN A 67 -2.98 2.81 16.72
CA ASN A 67 -3.31 1.67 17.60
C ASN A 67 -2.18 0.63 17.67
N GLY A 68 -0.94 1.09 17.78
CA GLY A 68 0.22 0.20 17.85
C GLY A 68 0.69 -0.35 16.51
N GLN A 69 0.08 0.06 15.40
CA GLN A 69 0.50 -0.34 14.06
C GLN A 69 1.71 0.46 13.61
N GLY A 70 2.58 -0.17 12.82
CA GLY A 70 3.62 0.53 12.08
C GLY A 70 3.05 1.15 10.81
N GLU A 71 3.79 2.08 10.23
CA GLU A 71 3.35 2.75 9.01
C GLU A 71 4.55 3.14 8.16
N ASN A 72 4.53 2.74 6.89
CA ASN A 72 5.49 3.18 5.88
C ASN A 72 4.74 4.00 4.85
N LEU A 73 5.28 5.14 4.44
CA LEU A 73 4.69 6.02 3.46
C LEU A 73 5.60 6.19 2.26
N GLY A 74 4.99 6.32 1.09
CA GLY A 74 5.72 6.58 -0.14
C GLY A 74 4.82 7.19 -1.20
N LYS A 75 5.43 7.93 -2.13
CA LYS A 75 4.72 8.62 -3.19
C LYS A 75 5.57 8.69 -4.45
N PHE A 76 4.93 8.46 -5.58
CA PHE A 76 5.51 8.67 -6.91
C PHE A 76 4.64 9.63 -7.71
N CYS A 77 5.27 10.60 -8.34
CA CYS A 77 4.61 11.57 -9.20
C CYS A 77 4.84 11.19 -10.66
N ALA A 78 4.15 10.14 -11.11
CA ALA A 78 4.20 9.69 -12.49
C ALA A 78 2.78 9.47 -12.99
N THR A 79 2.50 9.89 -14.23
CA THR A 79 1.15 9.87 -14.77
C THR A 79 0.78 8.55 -15.41
N ASP A 80 1.76 7.73 -15.79
CA ASP A 80 1.53 6.50 -16.56
C ASP A 80 1.74 5.22 -15.77
N GLU A 81 1.98 5.32 -14.47
CA GLU A 81 2.25 4.14 -13.68
C GLU A 81 0.97 3.53 -13.11
N THR A 82 0.92 2.20 -13.15
CA THR A 82 -0.17 1.45 -12.50
C THR A 82 0.03 1.44 -10.98
N PRO A 83 -1.03 1.21 -10.20
CA PRO A 83 -0.89 1.03 -8.76
C PRO A 83 0.12 -0.06 -8.38
N GLU A 84 0.19 -1.14 -9.14
CA GLU A 84 1.15 -2.22 -8.92
C GLU A 84 2.59 -1.74 -9.08
N GLU A 85 2.87 -0.95 -10.11
CA GLU A 85 4.20 -0.38 -10.34
C GLU A 85 4.60 0.57 -9.21
N VAL A 86 3.66 1.38 -8.74
CA VAL A 86 3.90 2.32 -7.65
C VAL A 86 4.24 1.59 -6.37
N ILE A 87 3.45 0.58 -5.99
CA ILE A 87 3.69 -0.15 -4.74
C ILE A 87 5.02 -0.90 -4.79
N SER A 88 5.39 -1.44 -5.94
CA SER A 88 6.67 -2.10 -6.12
C SER A 88 7.84 -1.14 -5.88
N LYS A 89 7.80 0.03 -6.51
CA LYS A 89 8.85 1.05 -6.39
C LYS A 89 8.94 1.62 -4.97
N VAL A 90 7.82 1.86 -4.35
CA VAL A 90 7.77 2.37 -2.98
C VAL A 90 8.35 1.34 -2.01
N THR A 91 7.98 0.07 -2.16
CA THR A 91 8.49 -1.01 -1.33
C THR A 91 10.01 -1.13 -1.42
N GLU A 92 10.57 -0.99 -2.62
CA GLU A 92 12.02 -1.02 -2.82
C GLU A 92 12.76 0.06 -2.02
N ARG A 93 12.12 1.20 -1.80
CA ARG A 93 12.73 2.31 -1.06
C ARG A 93 12.66 2.13 0.45
N TRP A 94 11.76 1.32 0.90
CA TRP A 94 11.62 1.04 2.32
C TRP A 94 12.64 -0.02 2.75
#